data_a4d3959161af511f89d07472e783f0ba
#
_entry.id   a4d3959161af511f89d07472e783f0ba
#
_cell.length_a   1.000
_cell.length_b   1.000
_cell.length_c   1.000
_cell.angle_alpha   90.00
_cell.angle_beta   90.00
_cell.angle_gamma   90.00
#
_symmetry.space_group_name_H-M   'P 1'
#
loop_
_entity.id
_entity.type
_entity.pdbx_description
1 polymer ?
#
loop_
_entity_poly.entity_id
_entity_poly.type
_entity_poly.pdbx_seq_one_letter_code
_entity_poly.pdbx_strand_id
1 'polypeptide(L)'
;MSTGTEPQTTATLVDRMGLKTLVESCLVLEEGVASAKDVEMGMMMGAGILPGPFARADEAGLDALLEQLERAQRDWGDAFEPPAILRRLVAQGRLGRKSGQGFFPYPQPDPGDQRETVLLETRGDIAIAWLNRPPANPLSPAAVRDLISVWDEVEGKVRVFVIASSNIFTFSAGADIKEFTKMSPDSEGAELVESAHRFMRGMEQSSTVTIAAVNSIAFGGGCELAMACDFRIAAESATFGQPEINLGIMPGFGGTQRLPRLVGEQKALEMNLVGDPVDAYEAHRVGLANQVVPDHELFDTVLAWARKLARQAPLAIGEIKKVSHRPDLDEGLAAEGEGFGRVFGSEDAREGISAFLQKRRPNFEGR
;
A
#
# COMPACT_ATOMS: atom_id res chain seq x y z
N MET A 1 6.03 -3.67 -63.84
CA MET A 1 5.98 -4.44 -62.60
C MET A 1 5.38 -3.55 -61.52
N SER A 2 4.11 -3.72 -61.26
CA SER A 2 3.36 -2.95 -60.26
C SER A 2 3.60 -3.63 -58.92
N THR A 3 4.33 -2.97 -58.00
CA THR A 3 4.41 -3.40 -56.60
C THR A 3 3.12 -2.98 -55.92
N GLY A 4 2.17 -3.90 -55.86
CA GLY A 4 0.95 -3.72 -55.10
C GLY A 4 1.28 -3.65 -53.60
N THR A 5 1.22 -2.47 -53.05
CA THR A 5 1.11 -2.23 -51.62
C THR A 5 -0.28 -2.74 -51.18
N GLU A 6 -0.36 -3.88 -50.53
CA GLU A 6 -1.60 -4.28 -49.85
C GLU A 6 -2.04 -3.13 -48.89
N PRO A 7 -3.32 -2.80 -48.84
CA PRO A 7 -3.83 -1.80 -47.92
C PRO A 7 -3.60 -2.32 -46.51
N GLN A 8 -2.70 -1.64 -45.76
CA GLN A 8 -2.55 -1.88 -44.32
C GLN A 8 -3.91 -1.63 -43.66
N THR A 9 -4.49 -2.67 -43.09
CA THR A 9 -5.75 -2.54 -42.36
C THR A 9 -5.53 -1.62 -41.14
N THR A 10 -6.56 -0.85 -40.77
CA THR A 10 -6.52 0.04 -39.59
C THR A 10 -6.07 -0.71 -38.34
N ALA A 11 -6.45 -1.98 -38.17
CA ALA A 11 -5.98 -2.86 -37.09
C ALA A 11 -4.45 -3.02 -37.05
N THR A 12 -3.81 -3.30 -38.21
CA THR A 12 -2.34 -3.43 -38.30
C THR A 12 -1.62 -2.11 -37.92
N LEU A 13 -2.20 -0.98 -38.23
CA LEU A 13 -1.61 0.32 -37.88
C LEU A 13 -1.70 0.58 -36.37
N VAL A 14 -2.84 0.29 -35.74
CA VAL A 14 -3.05 0.42 -34.30
C VAL A 14 -2.09 -0.49 -33.53
N ASP A 15 -1.93 -1.75 -33.99
CA ASP A 15 -1.00 -2.71 -33.37
C ASP A 15 0.45 -2.20 -33.43
N ARG A 16 0.87 -1.69 -34.60
CA ARG A 16 2.21 -1.09 -34.77
C ARG A 16 2.44 0.11 -33.85
N MET A 17 1.45 0.99 -33.73
CA MET A 17 1.54 2.14 -32.83
C MET A 17 1.64 1.70 -31.37
N GLY A 18 0.85 0.70 -30.96
CA GLY A 18 0.89 0.14 -29.61
C GLY A 18 2.25 -0.48 -29.25
N LEU A 19 2.81 -1.29 -30.15
CA LEU A 19 4.14 -1.87 -29.99
C LEU A 19 5.23 -0.80 -29.93
N LYS A 20 5.14 0.22 -30.81
CA LYS A 20 6.14 1.30 -30.81
C LYS A 20 6.05 2.16 -29.54
N THR A 21 4.84 2.44 -29.06
CA THR A 21 4.64 3.14 -27.79
C THR A 21 5.29 2.37 -26.63
N LEU A 22 5.14 1.04 -26.58
CA LEU A 22 5.79 0.21 -25.57
C LEU A 22 7.31 0.29 -25.66
N VAL A 23 7.88 0.18 -26.89
CA VAL A 23 9.34 0.29 -27.09
C VAL A 23 9.86 1.62 -26.57
N GLU A 24 9.25 2.74 -26.97
CA GLU A 24 9.69 4.08 -26.54
C GLU A 24 9.55 4.27 -25.02
N SER A 25 8.44 3.78 -24.45
CA SER A 25 8.23 3.83 -23.00
C SER A 25 9.30 3.02 -22.24
N CYS A 26 9.68 1.86 -22.75
CA CYS A 26 10.75 1.05 -22.16
C CYS A 26 12.13 1.75 -22.26
N LEU A 27 12.41 2.43 -23.36
CA LEU A 27 13.67 3.18 -23.52
C LEU A 27 13.78 4.30 -22.50
N VAL A 28 12.69 5.04 -22.23
CA VAL A 28 12.63 6.06 -21.17
C VAL A 28 13.02 5.48 -19.79
N LEU A 29 12.57 4.25 -19.48
CA LEU A 29 12.96 3.53 -18.26
C LEU A 29 14.45 3.14 -18.27
N GLU A 30 14.92 2.59 -19.38
CA GLU A 30 16.32 2.12 -19.51
C GLU A 30 17.33 3.27 -19.42
N GLU A 31 16.94 4.44 -19.92
CA GLU A 31 17.74 5.67 -19.83
C GLU A 31 17.65 6.34 -18.44
N GLY A 32 16.79 5.86 -17.56
CA GLY A 32 16.59 6.39 -16.20
C GLY A 32 15.98 7.79 -16.17
N VAL A 33 15.26 8.19 -17.22
CA VAL A 33 14.65 9.52 -17.34
C VAL A 33 13.41 9.63 -16.45
N ALA A 34 12.61 8.56 -16.37
CA ALA A 34 11.40 8.50 -15.54
C ALA A 34 11.14 7.08 -15.05
N SER A 35 10.42 6.93 -13.95
CA SER A 35 9.97 5.62 -13.47
C SER A 35 8.83 5.06 -14.33
N ALA A 36 8.56 3.76 -14.21
CA ALA A 36 7.42 3.14 -14.90
C ALA A 36 6.11 3.85 -14.57
N LYS A 37 5.97 4.28 -13.33
CA LYS A 37 4.77 4.96 -12.84
C LYS A 37 4.65 6.38 -13.38
N ASP A 38 5.75 7.12 -13.49
CA ASP A 38 5.74 8.47 -14.05
C ASP A 38 5.37 8.43 -15.53
N VAL A 39 5.92 7.48 -16.30
CA VAL A 39 5.54 7.26 -17.71
C VAL A 39 4.07 6.91 -17.83
N GLU A 40 3.60 5.96 -17.02
CA GLU A 40 2.19 5.53 -17.00
C GLU A 40 1.26 6.72 -16.71
N MET A 41 1.52 7.45 -15.61
CA MET A 41 0.72 8.60 -15.21
C MET A 41 0.79 9.74 -16.23
N GLY A 42 1.97 10.03 -16.78
CA GLY A 42 2.14 11.02 -17.83
C GLY A 42 1.33 10.69 -19.08
N MET A 43 1.33 9.43 -19.49
CA MET A 43 0.54 8.98 -20.67
C MET A 43 -0.97 8.98 -20.38
N MET A 44 -1.38 8.60 -19.19
CA MET A 44 -2.79 8.62 -18.79
C MET A 44 -3.33 10.04 -18.65
N MET A 45 -2.65 10.88 -17.88
CA MET A 45 -3.12 12.23 -17.55
C MET A 45 -2.80 13.26 -18.64
N GLY A 46 -1.65 13.15 -19.28
CA GLY A 46 -1.19 14.09 -20.30
C GLY A 46 -1.71 13.77 -21.71
N ALA A 47 -1.69 12.50 -22.10
CA ALA A 47 -2.08 12.08 -23.45
C ALA A 47 -3.48 11.42 -23.52
N GLY A 48 -4.14 11.18 -22.40
CA GLY A 48 -5.47 10.54 -22.35
C GLY A 48 -5.47 9.06 -22.76
N ILE A 49 -4.31 8.39 -22.66
CA ILE A 49 -4.15 6.97 -23.02
C ILE A 49 -4.46 6.09 -21.80
N LEU A 50 -5.63 5.47 -21.78
CA LEU A 50 -6.15 4.65 -20.69
C LEU A 50 -6.44 3.23 -21.14
N PRO A 51 -5.87 2.18 -20.47
CA PRO A 51 -4.73 2.27 -19.54
C PRO A 51 -3.47 2.72 -20.26
N GLY A 52 -2.46 3.16 -19.49
CA GLY A 52 -1.17 3.57 -20.05
C GLY A 52 -0.36 2.38 -20.63
N PRO A 53 0.84 2.65 -21.15
CA PRO A 53 1.58 1.66 -21.95
C PRO A 53 1.98 0.41 -21.18
N PHE A 54 2.43 0.56 -19.94
CA PHE A 54 2.92 -0.56 -19.14
C PHE A 54 1.79 -1.40 -18.53
N ALA A 55 0.72 -0.77 -18.02
CA ALA A 55 -0.44 -1.52 -17.53
C ALA A 55 -1.12 -2.29 -18.66
N ARG A 56 -1.17 -1.70 -19.86
CA ARG A 56 -1.67 -2.38 -21.07
C ARG A 56 -0.77 -3.55 -21.47
N ALA A 57 0.55 -3.39 -21.38
CA ALA A 57 1.50 -4.46 -21.66
C ALA A 57 1.35 -5.62 -20.67
N ASP A 58 1.23 -5.30 -19.37
CA ASP A 58 1.03 -6.28 -18.31
C ASP A 58 -0.30 -7.04 -18.46
N GLU A 59 -1.35 -6.38 -18.96
CA GLU A 59 -2.63 -7.00 -19.26
C GLU A 59 -2.53 -7.96 -20.46
N ALA A 60 -1.82 -7.56 -21.52
CA ALA A 60 -1.63 -8.37 -22.73
C ALA A 60 -0.71 -9.58 -22.51
N GLY A 61 0.19 -9.50 -21.52
CA GLY A 61 1.21 -10.50 -21.22
C GLY A 61 2.54 -10.21 -21.93
N LEU A 62 3.58 -10.03 -21.12
CA LEU A 62 4.90 -9.56 -21.59
C LEU A 62 5.61 -10.56 -22.50
N ASP A 63 5.42 -11.87 -22.29
CA ASP A 63 5.93 -12.92 -23.16
C ASP A 63 5.30 -12.86 -24.57
N ALA A 64 3.99 -12.68 -24.65
CA ALA A 64 3.30 -12.56 -25.92
C ALA A 64 3.73 -11.28 -26.67
N LEU A 65 3.93 -10.17 -25.95
CA LEU A 65 4.42 -8.92 -26.53
C LEU A 65 5.88 -9.01 -26.99
N LEU A 66 6.72 -9.74 -26.25
CA LEU A 66 8.10 -10.02 -26.68
C LEU A 66 8.12 -10.75 -28.02
N GLU A 67 7.32 -11.82 -28.18
CA GLU A 67 7.19 -12.54 -29.44
C GLU A 67 6.65 -11.67 -30.58
N GLN A 68 5.70 -10.77 -30.26
CA GLN A 68 5.15 -9.83 -31.26
C GLN A 68 6.21 -8.82 -31.70
N LEU A 69 7.02 -8.27 -30.79
CA LEU A 69 8.11 -7.35 -31.10
C LEU A 69 9.21 -8.03 -31.93
N GLU A 70 9.57 -9.28 -31.62
CA GLU A 70 10.53 -10.05 -32.39
C GLU A 70 10.06 -10.32 -33.83
N ARG A 71 8.75 -10.53 -34.03
CA ARG A 71 8.15 -10.60 -35.37
C ARG A 71 8.17 -9.25 -36.05
N ALA A 72 7.76 -8.18 -35.34
CA ALA A 72 7.73 -6.83 -35.85
C ALA A 72 9.13 -6.33 -36.26
N GLN A 73 10.18 -6.68 -35.52
CA GLN A 73 11.55 -6.37 -35.87
C GLN A 73 11.96 -7.05 -37.19
N ARG A 74 11.63 -8.32 -37.40
CA ARG A 74 11.90 -9.02 -38.66
C ARG A 74 11.16 -8.41 -39.86
N ASP A 75 9.92 -7.99 -39.65
CA ASP A 75 9.03 -7.53 -40.73
C ASP A 75 9.19 -6.04 -41.05
N TRP A 76 9.51 -5.23 -40.03
CA TRP A 76 9.49 -3.76 -40.10
C TRP A 76 10.80 -3.08 -39.69
N GLY A 77 11.82 -3.83 -39.26
CA GLY A 77 13.16 -3.35 -38.94
C GLY A 77 13.37 -3.00 -37.48
N ASP A 78 14.60 -2.52 -37.19
CA ASP A 78 15.15 -2.36 -35.83
C ASP A 78 14.40 -1.33 -34.96
N ALA A 79 13.54 -0.50 -35.54
CA ALA A 79 12.66 0.37 -34.76
C ALA A 79 11.72 -0.38 -33.82
N PHE A 80 11.57 -1.70 -33.98
CA PHE A 80 10.78 -2.59 -33.16
C PHE A 80 11.64 -3.60 -32.37
N GLU A 81 12.93 -3.34 -32.25
CA GLU A 81 13.79 -4.19 -31.41
C GLU A 81 13.24 -4.27 -29.98
N PRO A 82 13.05 -5.50 -29.45
CA PRO A 82 12.54 -5.67 -28.11
C PRO A 82 13.50 -5.07 -27.06
N PRO A 83 13.04 -4.14 -26.21
CA PRO A 83 13.85 -3.51 -25.18
C PRO A 83 14.46 -4.51 -24.20
N ALA A 84 15.64 -4.22 -23.67
CA ALA A 84 16.35 -5.10 -22.75
C ALA A 84 15.55 -5.33 -21.44
N ILE A 85 14.85 -4.30 -20.97
CA ILE A 85 13.99 -4.41 -19.77
C ILE A 85 12.86 -5.45 -19.99
N LEU A 86 12.22 -5.45 -21.16
CA LEU A 86 11.15 -6.41 -21.49
C LEU A 86 11.70 -7.85 -21.50
N ARG A 87 12.84 -8.07 -22.19
CA ARG A 87 13.51 -9.38 -22.22
C ARG A 87 13.87 -9.86 -20.81
N ARG A 88 14.37 -8.95 -19.96
CA ARG A 88 14.73 -9.24 -18.57
C ARG A 88 13.51 -9.63 -17.73
N LEU A 89 12.40 -8.89 -17.83
CA LEU A 89 11.16 -9.21 -17.10
C LEU A 89 10.64 -10.60 -17.49
N VAL A 90 10.58 -10.89 -18.78
CA VAL A 90 10.13 -12.20 -19.28
C VAL A 90 11.05 -13.32 -18.79
N ALA A 91 12.39 -13.14 -18.85
CA ALA A 91 13.35 -14.11 -18.36
C ALA A 91 13.24 -14.38 -16.85
N GLN A 92 12.75 -13.39 -16.07
CA GLN A 92 12.47 -13.51 -14.64
C GLN A 92 11.09 -14.14 -14.33
N GLY A 93 10.32 -14.51 -15.36
CA GLY A 93 8.94 -15.00 -15.16
C GLY A 93 7.93 -13.92 -14.77
N ARG A 94 8.30 -12.64 -14.88
CA ARG A 94 7.43 -11.49 -14.65
C ARG A 94 6.66 -11.18 -15.92
N LEU A 95 5.52 -11.86 -16.10
CA LEU A 95 4.79 -11.91 -17.37
C LEU A 95 3.55 -10.98 -17.39
N GLY A 96 3.45 -10.07 -16.44
CA GLY A 96 2.31 -9.18 -16.26
C GLY A 96 1.27 -9.73 -15.28
N ARG A 97 0.02 -9.31 -15.43
CA ARG A 97 -1.10 -9.67 -14.55
C ARG A 97 -1.24 -11.18 -14.32
N LYS A 98 -1.06 -11.99 -15.38
CA LYS A 98 -1.21 -13.44 -15.31
C LYS A 98 -0.21 -14.14 -14.37
N SER A 99 0.94 -13.53 -14.13
CA SER A 99 1.96 -14.03 -13.18
C SER A 99 1.97 -13.29 -11.85
N GLY A 100 1.07 -12.31 -11.65
CA GLY A 100 1.04 -11.46 -10.49
C GLY A 100 2.11 -10.36 -10.49
N GLN A 101 3.01 -10.34 -11.47
CA GLN A 101 4.07 -9.36 -11.63
C GLN A 101 4.41 -9.12 -13.10
N GLY A 102 4.64 -7.86 -13.46
CA GLY A 102 5.13 -7.42 -14.75
C GLY A 102 6.00 -6.18 -14.57
N PHE A 103 5.69 -5.09 -15.29
CA PHE A 103 6.21 -3.77 -14.95
C PHE A 103 5.72 -3.33 -13.57
N PHE A 104 4.48 -3.71 -13.23
CA PHE A 104 3.86 -3.45 -11.92
C PHE A 104 3.62 -4.75 -11.16
N PRO A 105 3.57 -4.67 -9.80
CA PRO A 105 3.08 -5.77 -8.99
C PRO A 105 1.54 -5.81 -9.05
N TYR A 106 0.98 -6.98 -9.28
CA TYR A 106 -0.46 -7.24 -9.25
C TYR A 106 -0.76 -8.20 -8.09
N PRO A 107 -0.97 -7.70 -6.89
CA PRO A 107 -1.41 -8.54 -5.78
C PRO A 107 -2.69 -9.26 -6.21
N GLN A 108 -2.70 -10.57 -6.03
CA GLN A 108 -3.89 -11.39 -6.28
C GLN A 108 -4.41 -11.82 -4.92
N PRO A 109 -5.35 -11.06 -4.32
CA PRO A 109 -6.00 -11.47 -3.09
C PRO A 109 -6.67 -12.82 -3.35
N ASP A 110 -6.43 -13.80 -2.48
CA ASP A 110 -7.27 -14.98 -2.47
C ASP A 110 -8.71 -14.49 -2.17
N PRO A 111 -9.70 -14.79 -3.03
CA PRO A 111 -11.06 -14.32 -2.82
C PRO A 111 -11.68 -15.03 -1.61
N GLY A 112 -11.29 -14.59 -0.42
CA GLY A 112 -11.89 -14.95 0.84
C GLY A 112 -13.26 -14.26 1.01
N ASP A 113 -13.45 -13.59 2.13
CA ASP A 113 -14.67 -12.84 2.41
C ASP A 113 -14.64 -11.47 1.67
N GLN A 114 -15.60 -11.27 0.76
CA GLN A 114 -15.75 -10.06 -0.02
C GLN A 114 -16.82 -9.16 0.58
N ARG A 115 -16.40 -8.01 1.12
CA ARG A 115 -17.29 -6.90 1.42
C ARG A 115 -17.38 -5.98 0.21
N GLU A 116 -18.19 -4.94 0.29
CA GLU A 116 -18.42 -4.01 -0.82
C GLU A 116 -17.12 -3.32 -1.29
N THR A 117 -16.27 -2.91 -0.34
CA THR A 117 -15.10 -2.09 -0.60
C THR A 117 -13.78 -2.67 -0.07
N VAL A 118 -13.85 -3.75 0.69
CA VAL A 118 -12.69 -4.41 1.31
C VAL A 118 -12.80 -5.92 1.10
N LEU A 119 -11.68 -6.56 0.73
CA LEU A 119 -11.56 -8.02 0.73
C LEU A 119 -10.75 -8.44 1.95
N LEU A 120 -11.21 -9.45 2.67
CA LEU A 120 -10.45 -10.06 3.76
C LEU A 120 -9.78 -11.34 3.28
N GLU A 121 -8.48 -11.40 3.43
CA GLU A 121 -7.67 -12.60 3.20
C GLU A 121 -7.00 -13.01 4.50
N THR A 122 -7.02 -14.30 4.84
CA THR A 122 -6.35 -14.83 6.04
C THR A 122 -5.28 -15.84 5.65
N ARG A 123 -4.06 -15.65 6.16
CA ARG A 123 -2.89 -16.52 6.00
C ARG A 123 -2.35 -16.96 7.35
N GLY A 124 -2.97 -17.96 7.96
CA GLY A 124 -2.62 -18.40 9.32
C GLY A 124 -2.86 -17.26 10.33
N ASP A 125 -1.82 -16.84 11.05
CA ASP A 125 -1.89 -15.76 12.05
C ASP A 125 -1.87 -14.33 11.46
N ILE A 126 -1.99 -14.19 10.14
CA ILE A 126 -1.95 -12.90 9.44
C ILE A 126 -3.28 -12.72 8.71
N ALA A 127 -3.94 -11.59 8.94
CA ALA A 127 -5.08 -11.14 8.16
C ALA A 127 -4.67 -9.94 7.28
N ILE A 128 -5.21 -9.86 6.08
CA ILE A 128 -4.94 -8.81 5.12
C ILE A 128 -6.27 -8.22 4.68
N ALA A 129 -6.48 -6.94 4.99
CA ALA A 129 -7.59 -6.15 4.46
C ALA A 129 -7.12 -5.46 3.17
N TRP A 130 -7.64 -5.91 2.05
CA TRP A 130 -7.39 -5.31 0.76
C TRP A 130 -8.41 -4.23 0.48
N LEU A 131 -7.97 -2.97 0.43
CA LEU A 131 -8.79 -1.87 -0.09
C LEU A 131 -9.08 -2.13 -1.57
N ASN A 132 -10.35 -2.27 -1.92
CA ASN A 132 -10.78 -2.75 -3.24
C ASN A 132 -11.94 -1.92 -3.82
N ARG A 133 -11.72 -0.62 -3.94
CA ARG A 133 -12.64 0.31 -4.61
C ARG A 133 -11.89 1.19 -5.62
N PRO A 134 -11.39 0.57 -6.72
CA PRO A 134 -10.67 1.33 -7.74
C PRO A 134 -11.55 2.42 -8.38
N PRO A 135 -10.95 3.48 -8.98
CA PRO A 135 -9.51 3.66 -9.13
C PRO A 135 -8.83 4.31 -7.92
N ALA A 136 -9.54 4.88 -6.96
CA ALA A 136 -8.99 5.76 -5.95
C ALA A 136 -9.01 5.21 -4.52
N ASN A 137 -9.69 4.09 -4.27
CA ASN A 137 -9.91 3.53 -2.93
C ASN A 137 -10.34 4.61 -1.90
N PRO A 138 -11.41 5.39 -2.21
CA PRO A 138 -11.82 6.44 -1.31
C PRO A 138 -12.41 5.85 -0.02
N LEU A 139 -12.10 6.47 1.10
CA LEU A 139 -12.67 6.14 2.40
C LEU A 139 -14.08 6.75 2.52
N SER A 140 -15.05 6.08 1.90
CA SER A 140 -16.47 6.36 2.04
C SER A 140 -17.01 5.80 3.35
N PRO A 141 -18.25 6.15 3.78
CA PRO A 141 -18.89 5.49 4.91
C PRO A 141 -18.96 3.97 4.78
N ALA A 142 -19.16 3.45 3.56
CA ALA A 142 -19.14 2.01 3.30
C ALA A 142 -17.71 1.44 3.56
N ALA A 143 -16.67 2.10 3.09
CA ALA A 143 -15.29 1.64 3.30
C ALA A 143 -14.91 1.64 4.79
N VAL A 144 -15.30 2.66 5.54
CA VAL A 144 -15.07 2.70 6.99
C VAL A 144 -15.83 1.59 7.71
N ARG A 145 -17.11 1.34 7.35
CA ARG A 145 -17.88 0.21 7.91
C ARG A 145 -17.26 -1.15 7.58
N ASP A 146 -16.81 -1.34 6.35
CA ASP A 146 -16.18 -2.59 5.92
C ASP A 146 -14.87 -2.83 6.67
N LEU A 147 -14.03 -1.80 6.83
CA LEU A 147 -12.80 -1.88 7.60
C LEU A 147 -13.05 -2.21 9.07
N ILE A 148 -14.05 -1.57 9.69
CA ILE A 148 -14.49 -1.89 11.07
C ILE A 148 -14.95 -3.34 11.15
N SER A 149 -15.81 -3.78 10.23
CA SER A 149 -16.33 -5.14 10.20
C SER A 149 -15.22 -6.19 10.05
N VAL A 150 -14.22 -5.93 9.18
CA VAL A 150 -13.06 -6.80 9.02
C VAL A 150 -12.22 -6.82 10.29
N TRP A 151 -11.97 -5.66 10.90
CA TRP A 151 -11.21 -5.56 12.13
C TRP A 151 -11.88 -6.33 13.28
N ASP A 152 -13.17 -6.13 13.50
CA ASP A 152 -13.94 -6.81 14.56
C ASP A 152 -13.97 -8.34 14.37
N GLU A 153 -13.88 -8.80 13.11
CA GLU A 153 -13.80 -10.21 12.80
C GLU A 153 -12.46 -10.84 13.19
N VAL A 154 -11.34 -10.11 13.02
CA VAL A 154 -9.99 -10.67 13.15
C VAL A 154 -9.25 -10.24 14.41
N GLU A 155 -9.66 -9.14 15.05
CA GLU A 155 -9.02 -8.62 16.27
C GLU A 155 -8.98 -9.68 17.37
N GLY A 156 -7.80 -9.85 17.97
CA GLY A 156 -7.55 -10.89 18.97
C GLY A 156 -7.51 -12.33 18.45
N LYS A 157 -7.84 -12.59 17.18
CA LYS A 157 -7.77 -13.92 16.55
C LYS A 157 -6.56 -14.11 15.66
N VAL A 158 -5.99 -13.01 15.17
CA VAL A 158 -4.75 -13.00 14.39
C VAL A 158 -3.66 -12.24 15.14
N ARG A 159 -2.42 -12.51 14.80
CA ARG A 159 -1.26 -11.83 15.38
C ARG A 159 -0.93 -10.52 14.67
N VAL A 160 -1.18 -10.48 13.35
CA VAL A 160 -0.87 -9.33 12.50
C VAL A 160 -2.03 -9.03 11.57
N PHE A 161 -2.36 -7.75 11.45
CA PHE A 161 -3.34 -7.22 10.52
C PHE A 161 -2.65 -6.29 9.53
N VAL A 162 -2.75 -6.59 8.25
CA VAL A 162 -2.16 -5.81 7.16
C VAL A 162 -3.27 -5.06 6.44
N ILE A 163 -3.09 -3.77 6.19
CA ILE A 163 -3.93 -2.99 5.28
C ILE A 163 -3.14 -2.78 4.00
N ALA A 164 -3.65 -3.27 2.89
CA ALA A 164 -3.05 -3.19 1.57
C ALA A 164 -4.07 -2.74 0.53
N SER A 165 -3.63 -2.44 -0.67
CA SER A 165 -4.50 -2.08 -1.79
C SER A 165 -4.43 -3.14 -2.88
N SER A 166 -5.58 -3.50 -3.46
CA SER A 166 -5.67 -4.30 -4.69
C SER A 166 -5.39 -3.45 -5.94
N ASN A 167 -5.42 -2.12 -5.80
CA ASN A 167 -5.12 -1.17 -6.87
C ASN A 167 -3.64 -0.78 -6.87
N ILE A 168 -2.97 -0.99 -8.00
CA ILE A 168 -1.53 -0.72 -8.14
C ILE A 168 -1.15 0.77 -8.11
N PHE A 169 -2.09 1.68 -8.39
CA PHE A 169 -1.83 3.11 -8.50
C PHE A 169 -2.26 3.93 -7.28
N THR A 170 -2.94 3.31 -6.32
CA THR A 170 -3.47 4.07 -5.18
C THR A 170 -3.61 3.15 -3.97
N PHE A 171 -2.99 3.53 -2.86
CA PHE A 171 -3.34 2.94 -1.57
C PHE A 171 -4.73 3.44 -1.17
N SER A 172 -4.89 4.74 -0.94
CA SER A 172 -6.17 5.43 -0.79
C SER A 172 -5.99 6.93 -1.03
N ALA A 173 -6.85 7.51 -1.85
CA ALA A 173 -6.85 8.96 -2.12
C ALA A 173 -7.57 9.78 -1.04
N GLY A 174 -7.96 9.16 0.07
CA GLY A 174 -8.61 9.82 1.19
C GLY A 174 -10.14 9.71 1.16
N ALA A 175 -10.80 10.69 1.77
CA ALA A 175 -12.24 10.69 1.91
C ALA A 175 -12.97 10.74 0.54
N ASP A 176 -14.15 10.11 0.47
CA ASP A 176 -15.03 10.22 -0.70
C ASP A 176 -15.73 11.58 -0.67
N ILE A 177 -15.14 12.56 -1.35
CA ILE A 177 -15.66 13.94 -1.37
C ILE A 177 -17.09 14.00 -1.92
N LYS A 178 -17.43 13.13 -2.89
CA LYS A 178 -18.80 13.09 -3.44
C LYS A 178 -19.82 12.61 -2.43
N GLU A 179 -19.45 11.65 -1.57
CA GLU A 179 -20.31 11.22 -0.48
C GLU A 179 -20.39 12.28 0.62
N PHE A 180 -19.27 12.93 0.95
CA PHE A 180 -19.23 14.00 1.95
C PHE A 180 -20.17 15.17 1.61
N THR A 181 -20.30 15.54 0.33
CA THR A 181 -21.22 16.63 -0.07
C THR A 181 -22.69 16.28 0.12
N LYS A 182 -23.03 15.02 0.31
CA LYS A 182 -24.42 14.54 0.56
C LYS A 182 -24.75 14.41 2.03
N MET A 183 -23.73 14.42 2.91
CA MET A 183 -23.92 14.22 4.34
C MET A 183 -24.31 15.52 5.05
N SER A 184 -25.11 15.36 6.11
CA SER A 184 -25.30 16.42 7.09
C SER A 184 -24.04 16.56 7.94
N PRO A 185 -23.37 17.76 7.98
CA PRO A 185 -22.14 17.95 8.73
C PRO A 185 -22.30 17.63 10.23
N ASP A 186 -23.41 18.04 10.83
CA ASP A 186 -23.63 17.99 12.27
C ASP A 186 -24.05 16.58 12.78
N SER A 187 -24.39 15.65 11.89
CA SER A 187 -24.80 14.30 12.26
C SER A 187 -23.99 13.21 11.56
N GLU A 188 -24.22 13.01 10.27
CA GLU A 188 -23.59 11.91 9.51
C GLU A 188 -22.07 12.07 9.36
N GLY A 189 -21.61 13.31 9.11
CA GLY A 189 -20.18 13.61 9.02
C GLY A 189 -19.47 13.41 10.37
N ALA A 190 -20.08 13.87 11.46
CA ALA A 190 -19.54 13.69 12.82
C ALA A 190 -19.51 12.21 13.23
N GLU A 191 -20.58 11.44 12.92
CA GLU A 191 -20.64 10.01 13.20
C GLU A 191 -19.56 9.21 12.43
N LEU A 192 -19.33 9.55 11.18
CA LEU A 192 -18.27 8.95 10.37
C LEU A 192 -16.89 9.20 10.97
N VAL A 193 -16.60 10.45 11.34
CA VAL A 193 -15.34 10.83 12.01
C VAL A 193 -15.16 10.07 13.32
N GLU A 194 -16.19 10.03 14.16
CA GLU A 194 -16.15 9.28 15.43
C GLU A 194 -15.91 7.79 15.23
N SER A 195 -16.57 7.20 14.24
CA SER A 195 -16.42 5.78 13.91
C SER A 195 -15.01 5.46 13.42
N ALA A 196 -14.45 6.31 12.55
CA ALA A 196 -13.06 6.20 12.09
C ALA A 196 -12.07 6.36 13.26
N HIS A 197 -12.26 7.33 14.15
CA HIS A 197 -11.42 7.51 15.34
C HIS A 197 -11.47 6.27 16.24
N ARG A 198 -12.65 5.73 16.52
CA ARG A 198 -12.81 4.54 17.37
C ARG A 198 -12.11 3.32 16.78
N PHE A 199 -12.30 3.09 15.49
CA PHE A 199 -11.62 2.00 14.76
C PHE A 199 -10.09 2.13 14.83
N MET A 200 -9.58 3.29 14.45
CA MET A 200 -8.13 3.53 14.42
C MET A 200 -7.51 3.46 15.83
N ARG A 201 -8.21 3.97 16.86
CA ARG A 201 -7.77 3.80 18.26
C ARG A 201 -7.81 2.35 18.70
N GLY A 202 -8.80 1.57 18.26
CA GLY A 202 -8.85 0.13 18.51
C GLY A 202 -7.61 -0.58 17.98
N MET A 203 -7.19 -0.28 16.76
CA MET A 203 -5.94 -0.81 16.18
C MET A 203 -4.71 -0.45 17.01
N GLU A 204 -4.58 0.81 17.43
CA GLU A 204 -3.44 1.29 18.24
C GLU A 204 -3.37 0.63 19.63
N GLN A 205 -4.50 0.25 20.21
CA GLN A 205 -4.60 -0.30 21.57
C GLN A 205 -4.58 -1.83 21.63
N SER A 206 -4.78 -2.49 20.49
CA SER A 206 -4.82 -3.95 20.40
C SER A 206 -3.43 -4.58 20.50
N SER A 207 -3.35 -5.84 20.95
CA SER A 207 -2.15 -6.68 20.84
C SER A 207 -1.90 -7.20 19.42
N THR A 208 -2.89 -7.11 18.53
CA THR A 208 -2.71 -7.37 17.10
C THR A 208 -1.84 -6.28 16.48
N VAL A 209 -0.72 -6.66 15.87
CA VAL A 209 0.17 -5.70 15.20
C VAL A 209 -0.42 -5.29 13.87
N THR A 210 -0.38 -4.00 13.54
CA THR A 210 -0.94 -3.47 12.31
C THR A 210 0.15 -2.93 11.37
N ILE A 211 0.04 -3.25 10.07
CA ILE A 211 0.99 -2.81 9.04
C ILE A 211 0.23 -2.20 7.86
N ALA A 212 0.56 -0.97 7.47
CA ALA A 212 0.12 -0.40 6.20
C ALA A 212 1.14 -0.71 5.11
N ALA A 213 0.70 -1.38 4.05
CA ALA A 213 1.46 -1.63 2.83
C ALA A 213 1.16 -0.52 1.81
N VAL A 214 1.92 0.57 1.85
CA VAL A 214 1.64 1.76 1.05
C VAL A 214 2.31 1.64 -0.31
N ASN A 215 1.54 1.19 -1.30
CA ASN A 215 2.05 0.92 -2.64
C ASN A 215 2.10 2.16 -3.55
N SER A 216 1.38 3.23 -3.22
CA SER A 216 1.29 4.45 -4.02
C SER A 216 0.65 5.58 -3.21
N ILE A 217 -0.26 6.35 -3.81
CA ILE A 217 -0.91 7.51 -3.22
C ILE A 217 -1.62 7.13 -1.90
N ALA A 218 -1.22 7.77 -0.80
CA ALA A 218 -1.85 7.74 0.51
C ALA A 218 -2.14 9.17 0.94
N PHE A 219 -3.33 9.70 0.62
CA PHE A 219 -3.69 11.08 0.86
C PHE A 219 -4.86 11.21 1.84
N GLY A 220 -4.86 12.29 2.61
CA GLY A 220 -5.93 12.61 3.54
C GLY A 220 -6.27 11.45 4.46
N GLY A 221 -7.54 11.05 4.51
CA GLY A 221 -7.97 9.88 5.28
C GLY A 221 -7.18 8.60 5.01
N GLY A 222 -6.66 8.41 3.78
CA GLY A 222 -5.78 7.28 3.45
C GLY A 222 -4.42 7.36 4.14
N CYS A 223 -3.84 8.55 4.23
CA CYS A 223 -2.63 8.81 5.00
C CYS A 223 -2.90 8.64 6.50
N GLU A 224 -4.07 9.11 6.98
CA GLU A 224 -4.51 8.97 8.38
C GLU A 224 -4.70 7.51 8.78
N LEU A 225 -5.29 6.68 7.88
CA LEU A 225 -5.41 5.24 8.07
C LEU A 225 -4.03 4.57 8.14
N ALA A 226 -3.11 4.95 7.25
CA ALA A 226 -1.74 4.43 7.30
C ALA A 226 -1.02 4.84 8.59
N MET A 227 -1.18 6.08 9.06
CA MET A 227 -0.61 6.55 10.32
C MET A 227 -1.17 5.87 11.57
N ALA A 228 -2.40 5.37 11.51
CA ALA A 228 -3.01 4.61 12.59
C ALA A 228 -2.47 3.16 12.72
N CYS A 229 -1.79 2.66 11.71
CA CYS A 229 -1.07 1.38 11.80
C CYS A 229 0.23 1.55 12.61
N ASP A 230 0.67 0.46 13.25
CA ASP A 230 1.95 0.44 13.99
C ASP A 230 3.13 0.67 13.04
N PHE A 231 3.08 0.08 11.86
CA PHE A 231 4.14 0.17 10.85
C PHE A 231 3.59 0.58 9.48
N ARG A 232 4.41 1.33 8.73
CA ARG A 232 4.18 1.76 7.35
C ARG A 232 5.37 1.35 6.52
N ILE A 233 5.17 0.38 5.62
CA ILE A 233 6.17 -0.01 4.64
C ILE A 233 5.70 0.57 3.31
N ALA A 234 6.54 1.36 2.67
CA ALA A 234 6.22 2.12 1.47
C ALA A 234 6.96 1.57 0.25
N ALA A 235 6.30 1.54 -0.88
CA ALA A 235 6.96 1.41 -2.17
C ALA A 235 7.74 2.70 -2.49
N GLU A 236 8.80 2.61 -3.31
CA GLU A 236 9.58 3.78 -3.77
C GLU A 236 8.70 4.84 -4.43
N SER A 237 7.66 4.40 -5.15
CA SER A 237 6.70 5.27 -5.82
C SER A 237 5.56 5.77 -4.92
N ALA A 238 5.58 5.46 -3.62
CA ALA A 238 4.55 5.92 -2.70
C ALA A 238 4.69 7.42 -2.42
N THR A 239 3.54 8.07 -2.23
CA THR A 239 3.44 9.46 -1.82
C THR A 239 2.45 9.60 -0.68
N PHE A 240 2.77 10.46 0.29
CA PHE A 240 1.96 10.72 1.46
C PHE A 240 1.58 12.20 1.49
N GLY A 241 0.37 12.52 1.91
CA GLY A 241 -0.07 13.91 1.99
C GLY A 241 -1.32 14.11 2.82
N GLN A 242 -1.49 15.35 3.26
CA GLN A 242 -2.69 15.84 3.96
C GLN A 242 -3.23 17.05 3.18
N PRO A 243 -3.89 16.84 2.01
CA PRO A 243 -4.27 17.93 1.11
C PRO A 243 -5.60 18.59 1.49
N GLU A 244 -6.17 18.29 2.65
CA GLU A 244 -7.47 18.77 3.10
C GLU A 244 -7.60 20.29 3.09
N ILE A 245 -6.50 21.01 3.34
CA ILE A 245 -6.47 22.47 3.31
C ILE A 245 -6.86 23.05 1.95
N ASN A 246 -6.56 22.33 0.85
CA ASN A 246 -6.91 22.72 -0.50
C ASN A 246 -8.44 22.66 -0.76
N LEU A 247 -9.17 22.00 0.13
CA LEU A 247 -10.63 21.94 0.13
C LEU A 247 -11.26 22.88 1.18
N GLY A 248 -10.45 23.65 1.91
CA GLY A 248 -10.91 24.52 2.99
C GLY A 248 -11.34 23.76 4.24
N ILE A 249 -10.88 22.53 4.43
CA ILE A 249 -11.12 21.68 5.60
C ILE A 249 -9.79 21.24 6.22
N MET A 250 -9.85 20.51 7.31
CA MET A 250 -8.69 19.95 8.00
C MET A 250 -8.75 18.42 8.02
N PRO A 251 -7.63 17.70 8.25
CA PRO A 251 -7.64 16.25 8.49
C PRO A 251 -8.63 15.87 9.59
N GLY A 252 -9.50 14.90 9.31
CA GLY A 252 -10.61 14.54 10.18
C GLY A 252 -10.47 13.18 10.86
N PHE A 253 -9.62 12.28 10.36
CA PHE A 253 -9.46 10.94 10.92
C PHE A 253 -8.25 10.82 11.87
N GLY A 254 -7.74 11.94 12.35
CA GLY A 254 -6.70 12.02 13.38
C GLY A 254 -5.32 12.44 12.87
N GLY A 255 -5.22 12.90 11.62
CA GLY A 255 -3.96 13.36 11.02
C GLY A 255 -3.31 14.49 11.80
N THR A 256 -4.10 15.46 12.26
CA THR A 256 -3.61 16.57 13.10
C THR A 256 -2.97 16.11 14.41
N GLN A 257 -3.26 14.89 14.86
CA GLN A 257 -2.75 14.33 16.11
C GLN A 257 -1.63 13.30 15.88
N ARG A 258 -1.76 12.44 14.87
CA ARG A 258 -0.78 11.38 14.59
C ARG A 258 0.45 11.91 13.86
N LEU A 259 0.24 12.76 12.87
CA LEU A 259 1.34 13.28 12.06
C LEU A 259 2.42 13.98 12.89
N PRO A 260 2.11 14.95 13.80
CA PRO A 260 3.16 15.59 14.60
C PRO A 260 3.89 14.64 15.56
N ARG A 261 3.25 13.55 15.98
CA ARG A 261 3.89 12.51 16.80
C ARG A 261 4.88 11.65 16.01
N LEU A 262 4.70 11.54 14.71
CA LEU A 262 5.57 10.77 13.81
C LEU A 262 6.71 11.62 13.23
N VAL A 263 6.41 12.84 12.76
CA VAL A 263 7.37 13.65 11.98
C VAL A 263 7.82 14.93 12.69
N GLY A 264 7.30 15.19 13.92
CA GLY A 264 7.49 16.44 14.65
C GLY A 264 6.55 17.55 14.18
N GLU A 265 6.36 18.57 15.06
CA GLU A 265 5.37 19.63 14.85
C GLU A 265 5.60 20.43 13.56
N GLN A 266 6.85 20.82 13.29
CA GLN A 266 7.16 21.70 12.15
C GLN A 266 6.82 21.03 10.82
N LYS A 267 7.24 19.78 10.62
CA LYS A 267 6.94 19.03 9.38
C LYS A 267 5.45 18.72 9.26
N ALA A 268 4.80 18.42 10.38
CA ALA A 268 3.35 18.21 10.39
C ALA A 268 2.56 19.47 10.01
N LEU A 269 2.95 20.65 10.51
CA LEU A 269 2.33 21.93 10.12
C LEU A 269 2.58 22.22 8.63
N GLU A 270 3.79 22.00 8.12
CA GLU A 270 4.10 22.13 6.70
C GLU A 270 3.13 21.27 5.86
N MET A 271 3.05 19.95 6.12
CA MET A 271 2.19 19.03 5.37
C MET A 271 0.71 19.39 5.48
N ASN A 272 0.23 19.79 6.67
CA ASN A 272 -1.18 20.10 6.88
C ASN A 272 -1.61 21.48 6.34
N LEU A 273 -0.72 22.47 6.33
CA LEU A 273 -1.06 23.85 5.95
C LEU A 273 -0.70 24.19 4.50
N VAL A 274 0.34 23.54 3.95
CA VAL A 274 0.70 23.69 2.54
C VAL A 274 -0.11 22.70 1.68
N GLY A 275 -0.31 21.47 2.19
CA GLY A 275 -1.09 20.43 1.53
C GLY A 275 -0.33 19.72 0.41
N ASP A 276 0.98 20.00 0.26
CA ASP A 276 1.82 19.31 -0.73
C ASP A 276 2.18 17.90 -0.25
N PRO A 277 2.22 16.92 -1.15
CA PRO A 277 2.63 15.57 -0.81
C PRO A 277 4.15 15.47 -0.62
N VAL A 278 4.57 14.48 0.17
CA VAL A 278 5.96 14.05 0.29
C VAL A 278 6.13 12.68 -0.36
N ASP A 279 7.27 12.43 -0.98
CA ASP A 279 7.62 11.13 -1.55
C ASP A 279 7.98 10.12 -0.45
N ALA A 280 8.17 8.86 -0.85
CA ALA A 280 8.47 7.77 0.07
C ALA A 280 9.80 7.97 0.84
N TYR A 281 10.82 8.53 0.19
CA TYR A 281 12.13 8.73 0.80
C TYR A 281 12.09 9.86 1.81
N GLU A 282 11.40 10.97 1.50
CA GLU A 282 11.18 12.05 2.46
C GLU A 282 10.31 11.54 3.62
N ALA A 283 9.23 10.77 3.35
CA ALA A 283 8.41 10.16 4.38
C ALA A 283 9.24 9.27 5.33
N HIS A 284 10.18 8.50 4.79
CA HIS A 284 11.11 7.69 5.59
C HIS A 284 12.08 8.57 6.38
N ARG A 285 12.66 9.58 5.75
CA ARG A 285 13.62 10.50 6.40
C ARG A 285 13.03 11.22 7.61
N VAL A 286 11.74 11.59 7.55
CA VAL A 286 11.06 12.30 8.64
C VAL A 286 10.38 11.36 9.66
N GLY A 287 10.43 10.05 9.46
CA GLY A 287 9.84 9.05 10.37
C GLY A 287 8.38 8.70 10.08
N LEU A 288 7.80 9.19 8.98
CA LEU A 288 6.44 8.82 8.57
C LEU A 288 6.39 7.39 8.03
N ALA A 289 7.36 6.94 7.25
CA ALA A 289 7.50 5.55 6.80
C ALA A 289 8.64 4.82 7.53
N ASN A 290 8.40 3.57 7.94
CA ASN A 290 9.41 2.75 8.62
C ASN A 290 10.45 2.19 7.67
N GLN A 291 10.04 1.88 6.44
CA GLN A 291 10.92 1.34 5.41
C GLN A 291 10.40 1.72 4.03
N VAL A 292 11.33 1.93 3.08
CA VAL A 292 11.06 2.10 1.66
C VAL A 292 11.70 0.95 0.91
N VAL A 293 10.98 0.38 -0.05
CA VAL A 293 11.44 -0.75 -0.86
C VAL A 293 11.01 -0.57 -2.32
N PRO A 294 11.68 -1.21 -3.27
CA PRO A 294 11.21 -1.25 -4.65
C PRO A 294 9.74 -1.71 -4.75
N ASP A 295 8.98 -1.13 -5.65
CA ASP A 295 7.53 -1.38 -5.78
C ASP A 295 7.20 -2.88 -5.82
N HIS A 296 7.98 -3.65 -6.55
CA HIS A 296 7.76 -5.09 -6.72
C HIS A 296 8.13 -5.93 -5.48
N GLU A 297 8.86 -5.36 -4.51
CA GLU A 297 9.25 -6.04 -3.26
C GLU A 297 8.31 -5.70 -2.09
N LEU A 298 7.43 -4.73 -2.26
CA LEU A 298 6.61 -4.21 -1.17
C LEU A 298 5.86 -5.32 -0.44
N PHE A 299 5.09 -6.12 -1.17
CA PHE A 299 4.22 -7.11 -0.55
C PHE A 299 4.99 -8.25 0.11
N ASP A 300 6.06 -8.72 -0.52
CA ASP A 300 6.94 -9.73 0.05
C ASP A 300 7.64 -9.25 1.33
N THR A 301 8.08 -7.98 1.34
CA THR A 301 8.65 -7.35 2.53
C THR A 301 7.62 -7.23 3.66
N VAL A 302 6.41 -6.77 3.36
CA VAL A 302 5.32 -6.70 4.33
C VAL A 302 5.01 -8.06 4.91
N LEU A 303 4.91 -9.11 4.09
CA LEU A 303 4.68 -10.48 4.58
C LEU A 303 5.86 -11.02 5.41
N ALA A 304 7.08 -10.66 5.07
CA ALA A 304 8.26 -11.03 5.88
C ALA A 304 8.21 -10.38 7.27
N TRP A 305 7.87 -9.08 7.34
CA TRP A 305 7.63 -8.38 8.60
C TRP A 305 6.48 -9.00 9.39
N ALA A 306 5.35 -9.23 8.74
CA ALA A 306 4.17 -9.84 9.37
C ALA A 306 4.49 -11.21 9.97
N ARG A 307 5.19 -12.08 9.24
CA ARG A 307 5.63 -13.40 9.75
C ARG A 307 6.60 -13.29 10.92
N LYS A 308 7.47 -12.27 10.93
CA LYS A 308 8.39 -12.01 12.06
C LYS A 308 7.62 -11.55 13.28
N LEU A 309 6.70 -10.62 13.13
CA LEU A 309 5.88 -10.06 14.21
C LEU A 309 4.88 -11.07 14.77
N ALA A 310 4.28 -11.90 13.92
CA ALA A 310 3.37 -12.96 14.34
C ALA A 310 4.01 -14.00 15.30
N ARG A 311 5.34 -14.07 15.34
CA ARG A 311 6.08 -14.96 16.25
C ARG A 311 6.42 -14.34 17.60
N GLN A 312 6.12 -13.06 17.80
CA GLN A 312 6.42 -12.37 19.06
C GLN A 312 5.34 -12.62 20.10
N ALA A 313 5.70 -12.45 21.38
CA ALA A 313 4.77 -12.63 22.50
C ALA A 313 3.68 -11.57 22.50
N PRO A 314 2.38 -11.94 22.33
CA PRO A 314 1.31 -10.97 22.13
C PRO A 314 1.01 -10.12 23.36
N LEU A 315 1.16 -10.69 24.58
CA LEU A 315 1.04 -9.91 25.81
C LEU A 315 2.08 -8.79 25.88
N ALA A 316 3.33 -9.10 25.53
CA ALA A 316 4.41 -8.10 25.52
C ALA A 316 4.13 -7.03 24.46
N ILE A 317 3.68 -7.41 23.25
CA ILE A 317 3.28 -6.46 22.21
C ILE A 317 2.18 -5.52 22.73
N GLY A 318 1.11 -6.06 23.31
CA GLY A 318 -0.01 -5.27 23.82
C GLY A 318 0.43 -4.25 24.88
N GLU A 319 1.26 -4.66 25.85
CA GLU A 319 1.78 -3.76 26.87
C GLU A 319 2.75 -2.70 26.28
N ILE A 320 3.66 -3.08 25.39
CA ILE A 320 4.56 -2.14 24.70
C ILE A 320 3.75 -1.07 23.94
N LYS A 321 2.76 -1.47 23.14
CA LYS A 321 1.91 -0.53 22.39
C LYS A 321 1.17 0.43 23.33
N LYS A 322 0.63 -0.10 24.43
CA LYS A 322 -0.14 0.65 25.41
C LYS A 322 0.70 1.72 26.15
N VAL A 323 1.97 1.40 26.50
CA VAL A 323 2.82 2.32 27.24
C VAL A 323 3.58 3.29 26.35
N SER A 324 3.94 2.91 25.11
CA SER A 324 4.73 3.73 24.19
C SER A 324 4.02 5.00 23.71
N HIS A 325 2.71 5.11 23.86
CA HIS A 325 1.91 6.26 23.43
C HIS A 325 1.59 7.25 24.57
N ARG A 326 2.29 7.17 25.72
CA ARG A 326 2.08 8.11 26.83
C ARG A 326 2.82 9.42 26.57
N PRO A 327 2.13 10.57 26.70
CA PRO A 327 2.76 11.87 26.42
C PRO A 327 3.69 12.32 27.55
N ASP A 328 3.38 11.96 28.80
CA ASP A 328 4.17 12.30 29.98
C ASP A 328 5.13 11.17 30.34
N LEU A 329 6.39 11.53 30.61
CA LEU A 329 7.44 10.56 30.90
C LEU A 329 7.20 9.82 32.21
N ASP A 330 6.81 10.53 33.27
CA ASP A 330 6.64 9.92 34.60
C ASP A 330 5.43 8.98 34.61
N GLU A 331 4.32 9.39 33.98
CA GLU A 331 3.16 8.52 33.76
C GLU A 331 3.52 7.32 32.87
N GLY A 332 4.36 7.53 31.84
CA GLY A 332 4.88 6.49 30.97
C GLY A 332 5.70 5.45 31.73
N LEU A 333 6.66 5.89 32.53
CA LEU A 333 7.52 5.02 33.36
C LEU A 333 6.71 4.25 34.42
N ALA A 334 5.72 4.88 35.05
CA ALA A 334 4.83 4.19 35.98
C ALA A 334 4.03 3.07 35.27
N ALA A 335 3.45 3.36 34.11
CA ALA A 335 2.72 2.41 33.30
C ALA A 335 3.63 1.26 32.78
N GLU A 336 4.88 1.58 32.40
CA GLU A 336 5.90 0.60 31.98
C GLU A 336 6.22 -0.38 33.10
N GLY A 337 6.42 0.12 34.35
CA GLY A 337 6.68 -0.73 35.52
C GLY A 337 5.54 -1.72 35.78
N GLU A 338 4.29 -1.26 35.70
CA GLU A 338 3.12 -2.12 35.84
C GLU A 338 3.01 -3.13 34.67
N GLY A 339 3.21 -2.66 33.42
CA GLY A 339 3.19 -3.50 32.23
C GLY A 339 4.27 -4.57 32.26
N PHE A 340 5.49 -4.20 32.63
CA PHE A 340 6.60 -5.13 32.82
C PHE A 340 6.26 -6.23 33.84
N GLY A 341 5.68 -5.86 34.98
CA GLY A 341 5.26 -6.82 36.00
C GLY A 341 4.25 -7.85 35.46
N ARG A 342 3.27 -7.41 34.67
CA ARG A 342 2.28 -8.32 34.02
C ARG A 342 2.97 -9.27 33.03
N VAL A 343 3.79 -8.75 32.14
CA VAL A 343 4.48 -9.54 31.11
C VAL A 343 5.48 -10.50 31.74
N PHE A 344 6.28 -10.05 32.71
CA PHE A 344 7.31 -10.88 33.37
C PHE A 344 6.69 -12.06 34.13
N GLY A 345 5.48 -11.90 34.65
CA GLY A 345 4.72 -12.97 35.32
C GLY A 345 4.08 -14.01 34.39
N SER A 346 4.08 -13.77 33.07
CA SER A 346 3.37 -14.60 32.08
C SER A 346 4.05 -15.94 31.79
N GLU A 347 3.30 -16.87 31.20
CA GLU A 347 3.84 -18.12 30.67
C GLU A 347 4.77 -17.86 29.48
N ASP A 348 4.43 -16.89 28.63
CA ASP A 348 5.27 -16.49 27.51
C ASP A 348 6.64 -15.98 27.94
N ALA A 349 6.73 -15.25 29.06
CA ALA A 349 8.03 -14.82 29.59
C ALA A 349 8.88 -16.01 30.03
N ARG A 350 8.28 -17.00 30.73
CA ARG A 350 8.96 -18.23 31.15
C ARG A 350 9.43 -19.03 29.94
N GLU A 351 8.57 -19.18 28.94
CA GLU A 351 8.90 -19.85 27.67
C GLU A 351 10.05 -19.15 26.97
N GLY A 352 9.97 -17.81 26.80
CA GLY A 352 11.00 -17.02 26.15
C GLY A 352 12.37 -17.16 26.83
N ILE A 353 12.43 -17.05 28.17
CA ILE A 353 13.65 -17.22 28.95
C ILE A 353 14.19 -18.65 28.82
N SER A 354 13.32 -19.66 28.95
CA SER A 354 13.69 -21.08 28.80
C SER A 354 14.23 -21.37 27.41
N ALA A 355 13.56 -20.91 26.37
CA ALA A 355 13.95 -21.08 24.97
C ALA A 355 15.30 -20.42 24.68
N PHE A 356 15.54 -19.21 25.22
CA PHE A 356 16.82 -18.50 25.10
C PHE A 356 17.97 -19.30 25.73
N LEU A 357 17.80 -19.79 26.96
CA LEU A 357 18.81 -20.61 27.67
C LEU A 357 19.09 -21.92 26.93
N GLN A 358 18.07 -22.53 26.33
CA GLN A 358 18.16 -23.79 25.59
C GLN A 358 18.58 -23.59 24.11
N LYS A 359 18.79 -22.36 23.66
CA LYS A 359 19.11 -22.00 22.25
C LYS A 359 18.12 -22.57 21.22
N ARG A 360 16.84 -22.63 21.57
CA ARG A 360 15.73 -23.01 20.71
C ARG A 360 14.81 -21.81 20.39
N ARG A 361 13.94 -21.97 19.44
CA ARG A 361 12.90 -20.96 19.16
C ARG A 361 11.80 -21.06 20.23
N PRO A 362 11.33 -19.91 20.76
CA PRO A 362 10.18 -19.89 21.66
C PRO A 362 8.86 -20.15 20.89
N ASN A 363 7.86 -20.62 21.62
CA ASN A 363 6.48 -20.73 21.17
C ASN A 363 5.59 -19.92 22.11
N PHE A 364 5.18 -18.72 21.68
CA PHE A 364 4.37 -17.81 22.49
C PHE A 364 2.88 -18.02 22.23
N GLU A 365 2.12 -18.19 23.30
CA GLU A 365 0.69 -18.50 23.24
C GLU A 365 -0.20 -17.35 23.72
N GLY A 366 0.39 -16.29 24.28
CA GLY A 366 -0.36 -15.11 24.76
C GLY A 366 -0.92 -15.27 26.18
N ARG A 367 -0.27 -16.03 27.03
CA ARG A 367 -0.71 -16.31 28.40
C ARG A 367 0.41 -16.35 29.43
#